data_9824512cd6d6235db98334b8c25b673d
#
_entry.id   9824512cd6d6235db98334b8c25b673d
#
_cell.length_a   1.000
_cell.length_b   1.000
_cell.length_c   1.000
_cell.angle_alpha   90.00
_cell.angle_beta   90.00
_cell.angle_gamma   90.00
#
_symmetry.space_group_name_H-M   'P 1'
#
loop_
_entity.id
_entity.type
_entity.pdbx_description
1 polymer ?
#
loop_
_entity_poly.entity_id
_entity_poly.type
_entity_poly.pdbx_seq_one_letter_code
_entity_poly.pdbx_strand_id
1 'polypeptide(L)'
;MTAKKTATRPATQRTERPAIAVVEQRPAAKAATQRHGFKINEYIVYPAHGVGQILAIEEQEVAGYKLELFVINFIKDKMTLRVPVTKIASVGMRKLAEGGLVKRALETLKGRARIKRTMWSRRAQEYEAKINSGDIVAIAEVVRDLYRSDTQPEQSYSERQLYEAALDRLSREISAVQRCTETEAIKEIEGALAKGPRRGPKPAEDAEEAVVEDEAA
;
A
#
# COMPACT_ATOMS: atom_id res chain seq x y z
N MET A 1 4.07 -22.48 -85.21
CA MET A 1 2.83 -21.98 -84.68
C MET A 1 2.83 -22.32 -83.18
N THR A 2 3.28 -21.44 -82.37
CA THR A 2 3.41 -21.70 -80.92
C THR A 2 2.77 -20.51 -80.16
N ALA A 3 1.65 -20.79 -79.52
CA ALA A 3 0.88 -19.82 -78.74
C ALA A 3 1.48 -19.67 -77.35
N LYS A 4 1.84 -18.44 -77.01
CA LYS A 4 2.42 -18.01 -75.76
C LYS A 4 1.28 -17.79 -74.74
N LYS A 5 1.21 -18.60 -73.71
CA LYS A 5 0.24 -18.48 -72.58
C LYS A 5 0.74 -17.49 -71.59
N THR A 6 0.09 -16.34 -71.48
CA THR A 6 0.32 -15.29 -70.46
C THR A 6 -0.36 -15.72 -69.14
N ALA A 7 0.44 -15.88 -68.11
CA ALA A 7 -0.07 -16.18 -66.75
C ALA A 7 -0.40 -14.86 -66.03
N THR A 8 -1.65 -14.67 -65.71
CA THR A 8 -2.15 -13.55 -64.89
C THR A 8 -1.90 -13.85 -63.41
N ARG A 9 -1.19 -12.97 -62.75
CA ARG A 9 -0.86 -12.97 -61.33
C ARG A 9 -2.09 -12.52 -60.51
N PRO A 10 -2.54 -13.23 -59.46
CA PRO A 10 -3.63 -12.74 -58.64
C PRO A 10 -3.17 -11.62 -57.74
N ALA A 11 -4.01 -10.58 -57.60
CA ALA A 11 -3.83 -9.41 -56.77
C ALA A 11 -3.90 -9.77 -55.30
N THR A 12 -2.90 -9.33 -54.55
CA THR A 12 -2.79 -9.40 -53.12
C THR A 12 -3.91 -8.58 -52.46
N GLN A 13 -4.84 -9.20 -51.80
CA GLN A 13 -5.82 -8.51 -50.95
C GLN A 13 -5.11 -7.94 -49.77
N ARG A 14 -5.12 -6.62 -49.67
CA ARG A 14 -4.69 -5.83 -48.54
C ARG A 14 -5.75 -5.96 -47.43
N THR A 15 -5.47 -6.76 -46.42
CA THR A 15 -6.30 -6.83 -45.20
C THR A 15 -6.23 -5.49 -44.47
N GLU A 16 -7.32 -4.77 -44.51
CA GLU A 16 -7.52 -3.57 -43.68
C GLU A 16 -7.54 -3.96 -42.20
N ARG A 17 -6.60 -3.40 -41.44
CA ARG A 17 -6.57 -3.47 -39.99
C ARG A 17 -7.77 -2.64 -39.47
N PRO A 18 -8.61 -3.18 -38.55
CA PRO A 18 -9.66 -2.37 -37.97
C PRO A 18 -9.06 -1.20 -37.21
N ALA A 19 -9.51 -0.01 -37.53
CA ALA A 19 -9.18 1.23 -36.84
C ALA A 19 -9.59 1.08 -35.36
N ILE A 20 -8.61 1.26 -34.47
CA ILE A 20 -8.87 1.38 -33.03
C ILE A 20 -9.75 2.62 -32.86
N ALA A 21 -11.00 2.41 -32.50
CA ALA A 21 -11.91 3.48 -32.16
C ALA A 21 -11.31 4.28 -31.01
N VAL A 22 -10.91 5.51 -31.29
CA VAL A 22 -10.59 6.53 -30.30
C VAL A 22 -11.86 6.71 -29.50
N VAL A 23 -11.83 6.27 -28.23
CA VAL A 23 -12.91 6.51 -27.28
C VAL A 23 -12.95 8.01 -27.05
N GLU A 24 -13.89 8.63 -27.74
CA GLU A 24 -14.23 10.03 -27.62
C GLU A 24 -14.57 10.31 -26.15
N GLN A 25 -13.75 11.13 -25.50
CA GLN A 25 -14.01 11.58 -24.13
C GLN A 25 -15.29 12.41 -24.13
N ARG A 26 -16.38 11.81 -23.68
CA ARG A 26 -17.62 12.55 -23.43
C ARG A 26 -17.37 13.63 -22.38
N PRO A 27 -17.89 14.85 -22.57
CA PRO A 27 -17.69 15.94 -21.63
C PRO A 27 -18.29 15.55 -20.27
N ALA A 28 -17.48 15.73 -19.23
CA ALA A 28 -17.79 15.46 -17.85
C ALA A 28 -19.12 16.16 -17.43
N ALA A 29 -20.10 15.38 -17.05
CA ALA A 29 -21.19 15.86 -16.23
C ALA A 29 -20.60 16.56 -15.01
N LYS A 30 -21.13 17.72 -14.60
CA LYS A 30 -20.66 18.60 -13.54
C LYS A 30 -20.17 17.77 -12.35
N ALA A 31 -18.85 17.62 -12.22
CA ALA A 31 -18.22 16.81 -11.23
C ALA A 31 -18.61 17.33 -9.84
N ALA A 32 -19.25 16.49 -9.04
CA ALA A 32 -19.50 16.78 -7.65
C ALA A 32 -18.16 16.94 -6.93
N THR A 33 -17.89 18.13 -6.41
CA THR A 33 -16.59 18.49 -5.84
C THR A 33 -16.30 17.76 -4.52
N GLN A 34 -17.32 17.18 -3.91
CA GLN A 34 -17.20 16.46 -2.64
C GLN A 34 -18.29 15.40 -2.51
N ARG A 35 -17.92 14.18 -2.06
CA ARG A 35 -18.85 13.08 -1.72
C ARG A 35 -18.32 12.33 -0.49
N HIS A 36 -19.20 11.96 0.42
CA HIS A 36 -18.87 11.21 1.64
C HIS A 36 -17.71 11.78 2.45
N GLY A 37 -17.54 13.12 2.45
CA GLY A 37 -16.45 13.78 3.17
C GLY A 37 -15.12 13.84 2.42
N PHE A 38 -14.99 13.22 1.24
CA PHE A 38 -13.81 13.26 0.39
C PHE A 38 -13.94 14.31 -0.72
N LYS A 39 -12.85 15.00 -1.04
CA LYS A 39 -12.78 16.05 -2.06
C LYS A 39 -11.88 15.62 -3.22
N ILE A 40 -12.10 16.22 -4.38
CA ILE A 40 -11.18 16.11 -5.52
C ILE A 40 -9.83 16.70 -5.13
N ASN A 41 -8.75 16.07 -5.57
CA ASN A 41 -7.34 16.38 -5.24
C ASN A 41 -6.95 16.12 -3.77
N GLU A 42 -7.81 15.50 -2.96
CA GLU A 42 -7.47 15.09 -1.61
C GLU A 42 -6.66 13.80 -1.62
N TYR A 43 -5.63 13.73 -0.77
CA TYR A 43 -4.91 12.48 -0.52
C TYR A 43 -5.69 11.61 0.47
N ILE A 44 -5.72 10.33 0.18
CA ILE A 44 -6.41 9.32 0.99
C ILE A 44 -5.52 8.12 1.22
N VAL A 45 -5.86 7.33 2.22
CA VAL A 45 -5.24 6.03 2.47
C VAL A 45 -6.20 4.92 2.07
N TYR A 46 -5.72 4.08 1.16
CA TYR A 46 -6.40 2.85 0.75
C TYR A 46 -5.65 1.68 1.40
N PRO A 47 -6.28 0.86 2.24
CA PRO A 47 -5.58 -0.14 3.06
C PRO A 47 -4.67 -1.08 2.26
N ALA A 48 -5.10 -1.53 1.08
CA ALA A 48 -4.32 -2.44 0.25
C ALA A 48 -3.15 -1.79 -0.51
N HIS A 49 -3.26 -0.49 -0.87
CA HIS A 49 -2.31 0.19 -1.76
C HIS A 49 -1.56 1.39 -1.12
N GLY A 50 -1.97 1.78 0.09
CA GLY A 50 -1.38 2.92 0.78
C GLY A 50 -1.96 4.27 0.33
N VAL A 51 -1.10 5.29 0.22
CA VAL A 51 -1.52 6.67 -0.10
C VAL A 51 -1.81 6.83 -1.58
N GLY A 52 -3.00 7.33 -1.90
CA GLY A 52 -3.42 7.71 -3.24
C GLY A 52 -4.07 9.08 -3.26
N GLN A 53 -4.25 9.67 -4.44
CA GLN A 53 -4.89 10.95 -4.65
C GLN A 53 -6.18 10.77 -5.45
N ILE A 54 -7.26 11.38 -4.99
CA ILE A 54 -8.53 11.42 -5.73
C ILE A 54 -8.40 12.43 -6.88
N LEU A 55 -8.42 11.95 -8.11
CA LEU A 55 -8.34 12.80 -9.29
C LEU A 55 -9.69 13.36 -9.70
N ALA A 56 -10.72 12.52 -9.67
CA ALA A 56 -12.07 12.87 -10.11
C ALA A 56 -13.13 12.02 -9.41
N ILE A 57 -14.35 12.51 -9.46
CA ILE A 57 -15.55 11.75 -9.10
C ILE A 57 -16.36 11.61 -10.40
N GLU A 58 -16.49 10.40 -10.90
CA GLU A 58 -17.16 10.08 -12.16
C GLU A 58 -18.48 9.36 -11.90
N GLU A 59 -19.49 9.67 -12.69
CA GLU A 59 -20.72 8.88 -12.76
C GLU A 59 -20.61 7.92 -13.93
N GLN A 60 -20.72 6.63 -13.68
CA GLN A 60 -20.73 5.60 -14.71
C GLN A 60 -22.03 4.81 -14.64
N GLU A 61 -22.63 4.58 -15.79
CA GLU A 61 -23.81 3.72 -15.91
C GLU A 61 -23.34 2.29 -16.19
N VAL A 62 -23.67 1.39 -15.27
CA VAL A 62 -23.38 -0.05 -15.38
C VAL A 62 -24.68 -0.82 -15.26
N ALA A 63 -25.04 -1.57 -16.30
CA ALA A 63 -26.25 -2.39 -16.34
C ALA A 63 -27.53 -1.59 -16.04
N GLY A 64 -27.63 -0.33 -16.51
CA GLY A 64 -28.78 0.54 -16.29
C GLY A 64 -28.81 1.26 -14.93
N TYR A 65 -27.81 1.04 -14.09
CA TYR A 65 -27.67 1.73 -12.79
C TYR A 65 -26.57 2.79 -12.85
N LYS A 66 -26.86 3.99 -12.37
CA LYS A 66 -25.88 5.06 -12.22
C LYS A 66 -25.07 4.82 -10.96
N LEU A 67 -23.78 4.63 -11.13
CA LEU A 67 -22.80 4.45 -10.05
C LEU A 67 -21.84 5.63 -10.02
N GLU A 68 -21.71 6.26 -8.87
CA GLU A 68 -20.66 7.25 -8.62
C GLU A 68 -19.38 6.52 -8.25
N LEU A 69 -18.27 6.87 -8.90
CA LEU A 69 -16.95 6.26 -8.74
C LEU A 69 -15.91 7.31 -8.35
N PHE A 70 -15.09 7.02 -7.37
CA PHE A 70 -13.85 7.76 -7.14
C PHE A 70 -12.76 7.23 -8.07
N VAL A 71 -12.12 8.13 -8.79
CA VAL A 71 -10.93 7.85 -9.57
C VAL A 71 -9.72 8.20 -8.71
N ILE A 72 -9.01 7.18 -8.23
CA ILE A 72 -7.88 7.31 -7.31
C ILE A 72 -6.62 6.92 -8.04
N ASN A 73 -5.62 7.81 -8.05
CA ASN A 73 -4.32 7.55 -8.62
C ASN A 73 -3.30 7.21 -7.53
N PHE A 74 -2.59 6.12 -7.71
CA PHE A 74 -1.47 5.70 -6.87
C PHE A 74 -0.18 5.96 -7.66
N ILE A 75 0.53 7.03 -7.28
CA ILE A 75 1.70 7.53 -8.02
C ILE A 75 2.80 6.47 -8.11
N LYS A 76 3.07 5.75 -7.02
CA LYS A 76 4.12 4.73 -6.99
C LYS A 76 3.78 3.49 -7.81
N ASP A 77 2.58 2.99 -7.66
CA ASP A 77 2.13 1.79 -8.37
C ASP A 77 1.77 2.09 -9.83
N LYS A 78 1.81 3.40 -10.20
CA LYS A 78 1.45 3.89 -11.54
C LYS A 78 0.09 3.37 -12.01
N MET A 79 -0.82 3.21 -11.08
CA MET A 79 -2.15 2.69 -11.37
C MET A 79 -3.25 3.63 -10.91
N THR A 80 -4.39 3.52 -11.61
CA THR A 80 -5.60 4.27 -11.29
C THR A 80 -6.71 3.29 -10.97
N LEU A 81 -7.27 3.39 -9.76
CA LEU A 81 -8.43 2.61 -9.34
C LEU A 81 -9.72 3.43 -9.47
N ARG A 82 -10.78 2.76 -9.89
CA ARG A 82 -12.14 3.27 -9.85
C ARG A 82 -12.91 2.55 -8.76
N VAL A 83 -13.23 3.25 -7.68
CA VAL A 83 -13.88 2.69 -6.49
C VAL A 83 -15.29 3.23 -6.37
N PRO A 84 -16.32 2.38 -6.35
CA PRO A 84 -17.70 2.83 -6.11
C PRO A 84 -17.84 3.51 -4.75
N VAL A 85 -18.50 4.65 -4.73
CA VAL A 85 -18.73 5.45 -3.52
C VAL A 85 -19.40 4.61 -2.41
N THR A 86 -20.30 3.68 -2.80
CA THR A 86 -20.98 2.77 -1.87
C THR A 86 -20.05 1.77 -1.17
N LYS A 87 -18.86 1.48 -1.74
CA LYS A 87 -17.91 0.51 -1.19
C LYS A 87 -16.82 1.13 -0.31
N ILE A 88 -16.78 2.44 -0.13
CA ILE A 88 -15.76 3.14 0.66
C ILE A 88 -15.63 2.57 2.06
N ALA A 89 -16.76 2.42 2.77
CA ALA A 89 -16.77 1.90 4.13
C ALA A 89 -16.32 0.44 4.22
N SER A 90 -16.72 -0.40 3.27
CA SER A 90 -16.35 -1.82 3.24
C SER A 90 -14.88 -2.05 2.91
N VAL A 91 -14.30 -1.16 2.11
CA VAL A 91 -12.87 -1.19 1.76
C VAL A 91 -11.99 -0.61 2.86
N GLY A 92 -12.56 0.21 3.76
CA GLY A 92 -11.81 0.87 4.82
C GLY A 92 -10.99 2.07 4.35
N MET A 93 -11.39 2.72 3.23
CA MET A 93 -10.74 3.94 2.75
C MET A 93 -10.91 5.06 3.78
N ARG A 94 -9.81 5.74 4.13
CA ARG A 94 -9.79 6.83 5.11
C ARG A 94 -8.99 8.03 4.60
N LYS A 95 -9.18 9.16 5.26
CA LYS A 95 -8.31 10.33 5.07
C LYS A 95 -6.92 10.07 5.63
N LEU A 96 -5.96 10.91 5.21
CA LEU A 96 -4.63 10.94 5.85
C LEU A 96 -4.76 11.10 7.36
N ALA A 97 -3.83 10.52 8.08
CA ALA A 97 -3.73 10.67 9.52
C ALA A 97 -3.54 12.15 9.90
N GLU A 98 -4.18 12.57 10.98
CA GLU A 98 -3.92 13.89 11.55
C GLU A 98 -2.52 13.94 12.19
N GLY A 99 -1.94 15.12 12.29
CA GLY A 99 -0.59 15.29 12.85
C GLY A 99 -0.42 14.74 14.27
N GLY A 100 -1.49 14.65 15.05
CA GLY A 100 -1.51 13.98 16.35
C GLY A 100 -1.29 12.49 16.27
N LEU A 101 -1.91 11.82 15.29
CA LEU A 101 -1.72 10.38 15.04
C LEU A 101 -0.32 10.06 14.50
N VAL A 102 0.23 10.94 13.64
CA VAL A 102 1.62 10.82 13.17
C VAL A 102 2.60 10.89 14.33
N LYS A 103 2.43 11.85 15.25
CA LYS A 103 3.27 11.94 16.46
C LYS A 103 3.17 10.69 17.32
N ARG A 104 1.97 10.15 17.51
CA ARG A 104 1.74 8.91 18.25
C ARG A 104 2.41 7.70 17.56
N ALA A 105 2.37 7.63 16.23
CA ALA A 105 3.08 6.60 15.47
C ALA A 105 4.60 6.70 15.67
N LEU A 106 5.17 7.91 15.60
CA LEU A 106 6.60 8.16 15.87
C LEU A 106 6.99 7.85 17.33
N GLU A 107 6.11 8.10 18.29
CA GLU A 107 6.33 7.70 19.70
C GLU A 107 6.30 6.18 19.84
N THR A 108 5.41 5.50 19.13
CA THR A 108 5.35 4.03 19.11
C THR A 108 6.65 3.41 18.60
N LEU A 109 7.30 4.03 17.59
CA LEU A 109 8.60 3.59 17.06
C LEU A 109 9.71 3.65 18.11
N LYS A 110 9.67 4.61 19.02
CA LYS A 110 10.65 4.75 20.13
C LYS A 110 10.43 3.70 21.22
N GLY A 111 9.31 2.99 21.19
CA GLY A 111 8.96 1.99 22.20
C GLY A 111 9.74 0.69 22.07
N ARG A 112 9.69 -0.15 23.12
CA ARG A 112 10.25 -1.49 23.08
C ARG A 112 9.44 -2.38 22.13
N ALA A 113 10.11 -3.19 21.32
CA ALA A 113 9.46 -4.18 20.47
C ALA A 113 8.71 -5.23 21.30
N ARG A 114 7.52 -5.58 20.83
CA ARG A 114 6.64 -6.57 21.47
C ARG A 114 6.53 -7.79 20.57
N ILE A 115 7.60 -8.59 20.51
CA ILE A 115 7.61 -9.80 19.68
C ILE A 115 6.93 -10.92 20.49
N LYS A 116 5.82 -11.46 19.97
CA LYS A 116 5.14 -12.62 20.55
C LYS A 116 5.97 -13.88 20.32
N ARG A 117 5.97 -14.79 21.31
CA ARG A 117 6.61 -16.11 21.22
C ARG A 117 5.77 -17.12 20.43
N THR A 118 5.23 -16.73 19.28
CA THR A 118 4.44 -17.59 18.39
C THR A 118 5.25 -17.96 17.15
N MET A 119 4.83 -19.02 16.44
CA MET A 119 5.46 -19.44 15.19
C MET A 119 5.50 -18.30 14.19
N TRP A 120 6.57 -18.23 13.39
CA TRP A 120 6.77 -17.15 12.44
C TRP A 120 5.59 -16.98 11.47
N SER A 121 5.05 -18.07 10.93
CA SER A 121 3.91 -18.02 10.00
C SER A 121 2.71 -17.28 10.59
N ARG A 122 2.40 -17.51 11.85
CA ARG A 122 1.29 -16.82 12.54
C ARG A 122 1.61 -15.34 12.78
N ARG A 123 2.85 -15.02 13.17
CA ARG A 123 3.28 -13.63 13.33
C ARG A 123 3.26 -12.87 12.00
N ALA A 124 3.71 -13.51 10.92
CA ALA A 124 3.68 -12.92 9.58
C ALA A 124 2.26 -12.55 9.16
N GLN A 125 1.29 -13.43 9.37
CA GLN A 125 -0.13 -13.14 9.11
C GLN A 125 -0.65 -11.97 9.95
N GLU A 126 -0.28 -11.89 11.24
CA GLU A 126 -0.66 -10.77 12.10
C GLU A 126 -0.03 -9.44 11.62
N TYR A 127 1.22 -9.47 11.18
CA TYR A 127 1.91 -8.29 10.63
C TYR A 127 1.29 -7.86 9.31
N GLU A 128 1.01 -8.80 8.42
CA GLU A 128 0.34 -8.53 7.15
C GLU A 128 -1.07 -7.95 7.36
N ALA A 129 -1.83 -8.49 8.30
CA ALA A 129 -3.14 -7.95 8.67
C ALA A 129 -3.03 -6.52 9.22
N LYS A 130 -2.01 -6.19 10.04
CA LYS A 130 -1.75 -4.84 10.53
C LYS A 130 -1.37 -3.88 9.39
N ILE A 131 -0.53 -4.32 8.46
CA ILE A 131 -0.14 -3.51 7.29
C ILE A 131 -1.37 -3.21 6.42
N ASN A 132 -2.24 -4.20 6.24
CA ASN A 132 -3.45 -4.08 5.43
C ASN A 132 -4.65 -3.47 6.17
N SER A 133 -4.55 -3.19 7.48
CA SER A 133 -5.57 -2.46 8.22
C SER A 133 -5.65 -0.97 7.85
N GLY A 134 -4.53 -0.43 7.31
CA GLY A 134 -4.42 0.98 7.00
C GLY A 134 -4.26 1.90 8.22
N ASP A 135 -4.12 1.37 9.44
CA ASP A 135 -3.87 2.19 10.63
C ASP A 135 -2.38 2.51 10.77
N ILE A 136 -2.05 3.81 10.76
CA ILE A 136 -0.66 4.30 10.84
C ILE A 136 0.06 3.81 12.12
N VAL A 137 -0.65 3.71 13.24
CA VAL A 137 -0.07 3.27 14.52
C VAL A 137 0.21 1.77 14.47
N ALA A 138 -0.71 0.98 13.90
CA ALA A 138 -0.51 -0.46 13.73
C ALA A 138 0.66 -0.77 12.77
N ILE A 139 0.81 0.01 11.70
CA ILE A 139 1.96 -0.10 10.78
C ILE A 139 3.26 0.27 11.50
N ALA A 140 3.27 1.34 12.31
CA ALA A 140 4.43 1.73 13.10
C ALA A 140 4.85 0.62 14.10
N GLU A 141 3.90 -0.11 14.69
CA GLU A 141 4.19 -1.28 15.53
C GLU A 141 4.94 -2.36 14.75
N VAL A 142 4.51 -2.65 13.51
CA VAL A 142 5.18 -3.64 12.66
C VAL A 142 6.61 -3.21 12.32
N VAL A 143 6.79 -1.94 11.92
CA VAL A 143 8.12 -1.38 11.64
C VAL A 143 9.03 -1.49 12.88
N ARG A 144 8.52 -1.10 14.06
CA ARG A 144 9.25 -1.22 15.33
C ARG A 144 9.62 -2.66 15.64
N ASP A 145 8.69 -3.60 15.49
CA ASP A 145 8.89 -4.99 15.90
C ASP A 145 9.84 -5.75 14.95
N LEU A 146 9.85 -5.40 13.69
CA LEU A 146 10.73 -6.01 12.68
C LEU A 146 12.07 -5.27 12.51
N TYR A 147 12.23 -4.04 13.01
CA TYR A 147 13.48 -3.30 12.92
C TYR A 147 14.63 -4.08 13.56
N ARG A 148 15.79 -4.08 12.90
CA ARG A 148 17.04 -4.66 13.41
C ARG A 148 18.12 -3.58 13.38
N SER A 149 18.91 -3.50 14.45
CA SER A 149 20.11 -2.68 14.49
C SER A 149 21.30 -3.45 13.95
N ASP A 150 22.37 -2.75 13.57
CA ASP A 150 23.60 -3.35 13.01
C ASP A 150 24.26 -4.41 13.92
N THR A 151 23.95 -4.38 15.22
CA THR A 151 24.47 -5.34 16.22
C THR A 151 23.69 -6.65 16.28
N GLN A 152 22.60 -6.79 15.52
CA GLN A 152 21.71 -7.94 15.55
C GLN A 152 21.90 -8.80 14.30
N PRO A 153 21.56 -10.10 14.37
CA PRO A 153 21.56 -10.96 13.19
C PRO A 153 20.61 -10.41 12.14
N GLU A 154 20.98 -10.57 10.88
CA GLU A 154 20.18 -10.12 9.75
C GLU A 154 18.75 -10.69 9.77
N GLN A 155 17.82 -9.91 9.24
CA GLN A 155 16.44 -10.36 9.05
C GLN A 155 16.38 -11.51 8.05
N SER A 156 15.46 -12.45 8.25
CA SER A 156 15.12 -13.40 7.21
C SER A 156 14.52 -12.67 6.01
N TYR A 157 14.55 -13.30 4.83
CA TYR A 157 13.99 -12.70 3.61
C TYR A 157 12.55 -12.27 3.78
N SER A 158 11.72 -13.10 4.40
CA SER A 158 10.30 -12.78 4.65
C SER A 158 10.09 -11.67 5.69
N GLU A 159 10.96 -11.59 6.71
CA GLU A 159 10.93 -10.46 7.67
C GLU A 159 11.29 -9.15 6.98
N ARG A 160 12.31 -9.17 6.11
CA ARG A 160 12.73 -8.00 5.34
C ARG A 160 11.63 -7.50 4.42
N GLN A 161 10.95 -8.38 3.68
CA GLN A 161 9.84 -7.99 2.81
C GLN A 161 8.71 -7.32 3.57
N LEU A 162 8.29 -7.87 4.72
CA LEU A 162 7.25 -7.26 5.55
C LEU A 162 7.71 -5.93 6.14
N TYR A 163 8.97 -5.83 6.55
CA TYR A 163 9.54 -4.58 7.06
C TYR A 163 9.55 -3.49 5.99
N GLU A 164 10.06 -3.79 4.79
CA GLU A 164 10.09 -2.85 3.67
C GLU A 164 8.69 -2.40 3.25
N ALA A 165 7.73 -3.33 3.18
CA ALA A 165 6.34 -3.00 2.86
C ALA A 165 5.69 -2.09 3.92
N ALA A 166 5.96 -2.34 5.21
CA ALA A 166 5.46 -1.52 6.30
C ALA A 166 6.11 -0.13 6.31
N LEU A 167 7.44 -0.08 6.14
CA LEU A 167 8.23 1.16 6.09
C LEU A 167 7.77 2.05 4.94
N ASP A 168 7.58 1.47 3.76
CA ASP A 168 7.12 2.18 2.58
C ASP A 168 5.74 2.81 2.77
N ARG A 169 4.79 2.10 3.37
CA ARG A 169 3.46 2.65 3.66
C ARG A 169 3.50 3.76 4.70
N LEU A 170 4.29 3.56 5.76
CA LEU A 170 4.45 4.53 6.84
C LEU A 170 5.13 5.82 6.33
N SER A 171 6.22 5.70 5.58
CA SER A 171 6.96 6.85 5.05
C SER A 171 6.12 7.69 4.09
N ARG A 172 5.33 7.06 3.23
CA ARG A 172 4.43 7.78 2.30
C ARG A 172 3.33 8.54 3.03
N GLU A 173 2.74 7.95 4.06
CA GLU A 173 1.70 8.64 4.82
C GLU A 173 2.29 9.81 5.60
N ILE A 174 3.44 9.64 6.24
CA ILE A 174 4.13 10.73 6.94
C ILE A 174 4.53 11.84 5.96
N SER A 175 5.10 11.49 4.80
CA SER A 175 5.49 12.47 3.79
C SER A 175 4.29 13.27 3.27
N ALA A 176 3.16 12.62 3.04
CA ALA A 176 1.94 13.28 2.60
C ALA A 176 1.34 14.23 3.66
N VAL A 177 1.42 13.85 4.96
CA VAL A 177 0.92 14.67 6.07
C VAL A 177 1.83 15.85 6.35
N GLN A 178 3.15 15.62 6.39
CA GLN A 178 4.15 16.66 6.72
C GLN A 178 4.57 17.49 5.51
N ARG A 179 4.17 17.08 4.29
CA ARG A 179 4.56 17.69 3.01
C ARG A 179 6.09 17.71 2.82
N CYS A 180 6.74 16.64 3.24
CA CYS A 180 8.17 16.40 3.06
C CYS A 180 8.41 15.31 2.00
N THR A 181 9.67 15.07 1.66
CA THR A 181 10.05 13.98 0.75
C THR A 181 9.98 12.62 1.46
N GLU A 182 9.79 11.53 0.70
CA GLU A 182 9.81 10.17 1.28
C GLU A 182 11.14 9.88 1.99
N THR A 183 12.26 10.38 1.44
CA THR A 183 13.59 10.20 2.04
C THR A 183 13.74 10.91 3.38
N GLU A 184 13.13 12.08 3.55
CA GLU A 184 13.10 12.79 4.84
C GLU A 184 12.23 12.06 5.86
N ALA A 185 11.07 11.56 5.43
CA ALA A 185 10.20 10.76 6.27
C ALA A 185 10.90 9.47 6.75
N ILE A 186 11.64 8.78 5.88
CA ILE A 186 12.43 7.60 6.25
C ILE A 186 13.48 7.94 7.29
N LYS A 187 14.24 9.04 7.11
CA LYS A 187 15.23 9.50 8.10
C LYS A 187 14.60 9.83 9.46
N GLU A 188 13.40 10.42 9.46
CA GLU A 188 12.67 10.68 10.70
C GLU A 188 12.26 9.39 11.41
N ILE A 189 11.78 8.39 10.64
CA ILE A 189 11.43 7.06 11.15
C ILE A 189 12.66 6.37 11.74
N GLU A 190 13.77 6.33 11.00
CA GLU A 190 15.03 5.73 11.44
C GLU A 190 15.58 6.44 12.68
N GLY A 191 15.52 7.77 12.70
CA GLY A 191 15.89 8.58 13.86
C GLY A 191 15.02 8.33 15.10
N ALA A 192 13.74 7.98 14.90
CA ALA A 192 12.83 7.57 15.98
C ALA A 192 13.17 6.17 16.48
N LEU A 193 13.47 5.22 15.58
CA LEU A 193 13.87 3.84 15.90
C LEU A 193 15.22 3.80 16.63
N ALA A 194 16.18 4.62 16.24
CA ALA A 194 17.49 4.73 16.89
C ALA A 194 17.41 5.24 18.33
N LYS A 195 16.39 6.05 18.66
CA LYS A 195 16.10 6.54 20.02
C LYS A 195 15.42 5.49 20.90
N GLY A 196 14.96 4.38 20.33
CA GLY A 196 14.38 3.27 21.07
C GLY A 196 15.41 2.54 21.95
N PRO A 197 14.95 1.74 22.93
CA PRO A 197 15.83 0.95 23.76
C PRO A 197 16.64 -0.02 22.88
N ARG A 198 17.97 -0.02 23.06
CA ARG A 198 18.86 -0.93 22.32
C ARG A 198 18.42 -2.38 22.55
N ARG A 199 18.20 -3.12 21.49
CA ARG A 199 17.95 -4.55 21.52
C ARG A 199 19.31 -5.26 21.64
N GLY A 200 19.85 -5.36 22.88
CA GLY A 200 21.01 -6.22 23.16
C GLY A 200 20.62 -7.70 23.06
N PRO A 201 21.60 -8.62 22.94
CA PRO A 201 21.34 -10.02 23.20
C PRO A 201 20.77 -10.14 24.62
N LYS A 202 19.69 -10.92 24.79
CA LYS A 202 19.09 -11.18 26.08
C LYS A 202 20.17 -11.70 27.03
N PRO A 203 20.31 -11.17 28.28
CA PRO A 203 21.16 -11.82 29.27
C PRO A 203 20.68 -13.26 29.43
N ALA A 204 21.60 -14.19 29.55
CA ALA A 204 21.34 -15.63 29.61
C ALA A 204 20.49 -16.10 30.81
N GLU A 205 20.16 -15.19 31.73
CA GLU A 205 19.41 -15.50 32.96
C GLU A 205 17.92 -15.84 32.77
N ASP A 206 17.31 -15.44 31.62
CA ASP A 206 15.91 -15.77 31.36
C ASP A 206 15.69 -17.13 30.63
N ALA A 207 16.76 -17.91 30.42
CA ALA A 207 16.67 -19.20 29.72
C ALA A 207 16.41 -20.39 30.64
N GLU A 208 16.68 -20.27 31.94
CA GLU A 208 16.50 -21.38 32.89
C GLU A 208 15.08 -21.52 33.44
N GLU A 209 14.26 -20.46 33.49
CA GLU A 209 12.87 -20.57 33.99
C GLU A 209 11.87 -21.16 32.99
N ALA A 210 12.23 -21.33 31.70
CA ALA A 210 11.30 -21.81 30.68
C ALA A 210 11.32 -23.33 30.46
N VAL A 211 12.19 -24.08 31.16
CA VAL A 211 12.34 -25.53 30.96
C VAL A 211 11.61 -26.34 32.04
N VAL A 212 11.12 -25.73 33.13
CA VAL A 212 10.54 -26.43 34.26
C VAL A 212 9.02 -26.61 34.20
N GLU A 213 8.32 -25.93 33.27
CA GLU A 213 6.84 -26.01 33.20
C GLU A 213 6.27 -27.02 32.18
N ASP A 214 7.11 -27.72 31.40
CA ASP A 214 6.62 -28.65 30.35
C ASP A 214 6.78 -30.15 30.71
N GLU A 215 7.17 -30.49 31.96
CA GLU A 215 7.33 -31.86 32.42
C GLU A 215 6.31 -32.32 33.52
N ALA A 216 5.25 -31.54 33.72
CA ALA A 216 4.17 -31.87 34.65
C ALA A 216 2.78 -31.66 34.06
N ALA A 217 2.41 -32.45 33.03
CA ALA A 217 1.02 -32.78 32.67
C ALA A 217 0.98 -34.00 31.74
#